data_c9c78a02179da8b475cd91cf869ec968
#
_entry.id   c9c78a02179da8b475cd91cf869ec968
#
_cell.length_a   1.000
_cell.length_b   1.000
_cell.length_c   1.000
_cell.angle_alpha   90.00
_cell.angle_beta   90.00
_cell.angle_gamma   90.00
#
_symmetry.space_group_name_H-M   'P 1'
#
loop_
_entity.id
_entity.type
_entity.pdbx_description
1 polymer ?
#
loop_
_entity_poly.entity_id
_entity_poly.type
_entity_poly.pdbx_seq_one_letter_code
_entity_poly.pdbx_strand_id
1 'polypeptide(L)'
;ESAKWIGKCPSCGQWNTFKEIRIAGDTGTQAARNAGMTMRHGGAATMFGGVRASDGAAQPMKLRDISAHDEPRIDMHDEELNRVLGGGMVQGSITLLGGEPGIGKSTLTLQTILNIPEKKVLYVSGEESAHQIKLRADRLASSITPDGTDVNLDHISILCETSLEKIFSHIQQVAPEIVVIDSIQTIATEDVDSSPGSVSQVRECAAALLRFAKTSGIPVILIGHINKEGTLAGPKILEHIVDTVIQFEGDQHYMYRILRSIKNRFGSTSELGIYEMQQGGLRQVSNPSELLLTEDHDGLSGVAISSAIEGVRPFLVETQALVSTAAYGTPQRSATGFDQRRLNMLLAVLEKRVGFKLMQKDVFLNIAGGLRVTDLAMDLSVIAAVLSSNVDTAIEAGWCMCGEVGLSGEVRPVSRIEQRIAEAEKLGFQHIIIPKSVSYTHLTLP
;
A
#
# COMPACT_ATOMS: atom_id res chain seq x y z
N GLU A 1 53.54 -9.17 7.65
CA GLU A 1 52.25 -9.86 7.59
C GLU A 1 52.11 -10.77 8.80
N SER A 2 50.95 -10.83 9.41
CA SER A 2 50.62 -11.68 10.54
C SER A 2 49.27 -12.33 10.35
N ALA A 3 49.19 -13.63 10.61
CA ALA A 3 47.92 -14.41 10.51
C ALA A 3 46.92 -14.12 11.66
N LYS A 4 47.36 -13.34 12.66
CA LYS A 4 46.52 -12.94 13.80
C LYS A 4 46.71 -11.45 14.05
N TRP A 5 45.66 -10.82 14.55
CA TRP A 5 45.75 -9.42 14.96
C TRP A 5 46.75 -9.25 16.10
N ILE A 6 47.71 -8.35 15.92
CA ILE A 6 48.71 -8.04 16.90
C ILE A 6 48.62 -6.53 17.18
N GLY A 7 48.28 -6.15 18.42
CA GLY A 7 48.09 -4.75 18.80
C GLY A 7 49.27 -3.82 18.54
N LYS A 8 50.50 -4.36 18.53
CA LYS A 8 51.77 -3.62 18.33
C LYS A 8 52.55 -4.23 17.18
N CYS A 9 53.00 -3.43 16.23
CA CYS A 9 53.78 -3.89 15.10
C CYS A 9 55.22 -4.29 15.56
N PRO A 10 55.67 -5.54 15.33
CA PRO A 10 56.99 -5.96 15.74
C PRO A 10 58.12 -5.29 14.94
N SER A 11 57.85 -4.76 13.75
CA SER A 11 58.86 -4.13 12.89
C SER A 11 59.05 -2.63 13.14
N CYS A 12 57.97 -1.89 13.44
CA CYS A 12 58.03 -0.45 13.66
C CYS A 12 57.68 -0.01 15.09
N GLY A 13 57.21 -0.93 15.95
CA GLY A 13 56.90 -0.67 17.35
C GLY A 13 55.63 0.18 17.59
N GLN A 14 54.89 0.58 16.56
CA GLN A 14 53.68 1.39 16.68
C GLN A 14 52.44 0.54 16.96
N TRP A 15 51.45 1.11 17.68
CA TRP A 15 50.20 0.47 18.00
C TRP A 15 49.16 0.74 16.93
N ASN A 16 48.24 -0.23 16.70
CA ASN A 16 47.07 -0.14 15.80
C ASN A 16 47.41 0.22 14.34
N THR A 17 48.58 -0.20 13.85
CA THR A 17 49.01 0.03 12.46
C THR A 17 48.67 -1.10 11.51
N PHE A 18 48.09 -2.21 12.00
CA PHE A 18 47.62 -3.31 11.17
C PHE A 18 46.25 -3.00 10.57
N LYS A 19 46.13 -3.22 9.27
CA LYS A 19 44.83 -3.25 8.57
C LYS A 19 44.51 -4.70 8.19
N GLU A 20 43.29 -5.15 8.48
CA GLU A 20 42.83 -6.46 8.05
C GLU A 20 42.67 -6.44 6.53
N ILE A 21 43.38 -7.31 5.85
CA ILE A 21 43.24 -7.57 4.42
C ILE A 21 42.63 -8.98 4.31
N ARG A 22 41.42 -9.11 3.89
CA ARG A 22 40.83 -10.40 3.55
C ARG A 22 41.49 -10.93 2.29
N ILE A 23 42.38 -11.87 2.44
CA ILE A 23 42.91 -12.65 1.32
C ILE A 23 41.88 -13.75 1.06
N ALA A 24 41.24 -13.71 -0.10
CA ALA A 24 40.36 -14.81 -0.56
C ALA A 24 41.19 -16.08 -0.59
N GLY A 25 40.88 -17.06 0.29
CA GLY A 25 41.59 -18.30 0.42
C GLY A 25 41.51 -19.11 -0.86
N ASP A 26 42.65 -19.44 -1.41
CA ASP A 26 42.84 -20.35 -2.55
C ASP A 26 42.64 -21.80 -2.04
N THR A 27 41.40 -22.29 -2.01
CA THR A 27 41.11 -23.71 -1.84
C THR A 27 40.86 -24.36 -3.18
N GLY A 28 41.84 -24.26 -4.07
CA GLY A 28 41.88 -24.98 -5.33
C GLY A 28 42.43 -26.39 -5.16
N THR A 29 41.58 -27.40 -5.12
CA THR A 29 41.95 -28.80 -5.32
C THR A 29 42.48 -29.01 -6.74
N GLN A 30 43.55 -29.78 -6.89
CA GLN A 30 44.34 -30.07 -8.11
C GLN A 30 43.59 -30.68 -9.30
N ALA A 31 42.25 -30.80 -9.27
CA ALA A 31 41.44 -31.43 -10.30
C ALA A 31 40.94 -30.49 -11.43
N ALA A 32 41.17 -29.17 -11.33
CA ALA A 32 40.57 -28.19 -12.27
C ALA A 32 41.58 -27.63 -13.31
N ARG A 33 42.78 -28.23 -13.48
CA ARG A 33 43.82 -27.69 -14.37
C ARG A 33 43.64 -27.99 -15.87
N ASN A 34 42.60 -28.67 -16.27
CA ASN A 34 42.38 -29.04 -17.70
C ASN A 34 41.16 -28.44 -18.39
N ALA A 35 40.44 -27.50 -17.76
CA ALA A 35 39.41 -26.74 -18.46
C ALA A 35 39.79 -25.25 -18.33
N GLY A 36 40.21 -24.64 -19.43
CA GLY A 36 40.56 -23.22 -19.51
C GLY A 36 39.38 -22.30 -19.29
N MET A 37 39.01 -22.14 -18.03
CA MET A 37 37.99 -21.16 -17.60
C MET A 37 38.57 -20.32 -16.47
N THR A 38 39.03 -19.13 -16.80
CA THR A 38 39.40 -18.09 -15.83
C THR A 38 38.13 -17.58 -15.13
N MET A 39 37.83 -18.12 -13.95
CA MET A 39 36.84 -17.51 -13.04
C MET A 39 37.42 -16.24 -12.44
N ARG A 40 36.95 -15.09 -12.88
CA ARG A 40 37.16 -13.82 -12.16
C ARG A 40 36.14 -13.73 -11.03
N HIS A 41 36.61 -13.59 -9.81
CA HIS A 41 35.84 -13.33 -8.61
C HIS A 41 35.09 -11.99 -8.70
N GLY A 42 33.82 -12.05 -8.92
CA GLY A 42 32.86 -10.98 -8.74
C GLY A 42 31.53 -11.65 -8.40
N GLY A 43 31.28 -11.87 -7.11
CA GLY A 43 30.06 -12.54 -6.65
C GLY A 43 28.82 -11.84 -7.22
N ALA A 44 27.83 -12.62 -7.63
CA ALA A 44 26.53 -12.25 -8.15
C ALA A 44 26.40 -11.83 -9.63
N ALA A 45 27.45 -11.31 -10.28
CA ALA A 45 27.35 -10.91 -11.69
C ALA A 45 27.37 -12.09 -12.69
N THR A 46 27.74 -13.30 -12.26
CA THR A 46 27.86 -14.49 -13.12
C THR A 46 26.64 -15.42 -13.09
N MET A 47 25.65 -15.18 -12.22
CA MET A 47 24.43 -15.98 -12.19
C MET A 47 23.41 -15.62 -13.29
N PHE A 48 23.54 -14.48 -13.93
CA PHE A 48 22.60 -13.97 -14.92
C PHE A 48 23.13 -14.03 -16.37
N GLY A 49 23.83 -15.08 -16.73
CA GLY A 49 24.33 -15.31 -18.08
C GLY A 49 23.19 -15.60 -19.08
N GLY A 50 22.61 -14.59 -19.67
CA GLY A 50 21.57 -14.74 -20.70
C GLY A 50 20.94 -13.44 -21.17
N VAL A 51 20.86 -12.44 -20.31
CA VAL A 51 20.49 -11.08 -20.72
C VAL A 51 21.80 -10.31 -20.91
N ARG A 52 22.01 -9.73 -22.11
CA ARG A 52 23.17 -8.88 -22.39
C ARG A 52 23.20 -7.69 -21.42
N ALA A 53 23.71 -7.92 -20.21
CA ALA A 53 24.35 -6.85 -19.49
C ALA A 53 25.56 -6.48 -20.35
N SER A 54 25.57 -5.31 -20.94
CA SER A 54 26.75 -4.76 -21.57
C SER A 54 27.87 -4.81 -20.52
N ASP A 55 28.94 -5.55 -20.80
CA ASP A 55 30.15 -5.69 -19.97
C ASP A 55 30.95 -4.37 -19.86
N GLY A 56 30.26 -3.24 -19.74
CA GLY A 56 30.82 -1.94 -19.48
C GLY A 56 30.67 -1.60 -18.01
N ALA A 57 31.75 -1.47 -17.29
CA ALA A 57 31.76 -0.81 -15.99
C ALA A 57 30.91 0.48 -16.11
N ALA A 58 29.92 0.65 -15.21
CA ALA A 58 29.01 1.80 -15.26
C ALA A 58 29.83 3.09 -15.38
N GLN A 59 29.70 3.79 -16.50
CA GLN A 59 30.40 5.05 -16.72
C GLN A 59 29.46 6.22 -16.35
N PRO A 60 29.98 7.26 -15.70
CA PRO A 60 29.19 8.43 -15.39
C PRO A 60 28.74 9.11 -16.68
N MET A 61 27.40 9.31 -16.82
CA MET A 61 26.78 10.03 -17.93
C MET A 61 26.38 11.43 -17.48
N LYS A 62 26.47 12.41 -18.39
CA LYS A 62 25.97 13.75 -18.10
C LYS A 62 24.44 13.74 -18.13
N LEU A 63 23.82 14.44 -17.17
CA LEU A 63 22.37 14.52 -17.07
C LEU A 63 21.67 14.94 -18.38
N ARG A 64 22.28 15.87 -19.12
CA ARG A 64 21.77 16.32 -20.43
C ARG A 64 21.76 15.27 -21.52
N ASP A 65 22.60 14.22 -21.38
CA ASP A 65 22.74 13.15 -22.37
C ASP A 65 21.79 11.98 -22.07
N ILE A 66 21.04 12.07 -20.95
CA ILE A 66 20.00 11.11 -20.56
C ILE A 66 18.70 11.61 -21.15
N SER A 67 18.13 10.82 -22.09
CA SER A 67 16.81 11.13 -22.61
C SER A 67 15.76 10.88 -21.53
N ALA A 68 15.03 11.92 -21.13
CA ALA A 68 13.87 11.82 -20.25
C ALA A 68 12.67 11.30 -21.06
N HIS A 69 12.72 10.05 -21.52
CA HIS A 69 11.52 9.36 -21.94
C HIS A 69 10.80 8.85 -20.70
N ASP A 70 9.48 8.92 -20.71
CA ASP A 70 8.67 8.29 -19.66
C ASP A 70 9.08 6.82 -19.54
N GLU A 71 9.41 6.41 -18.30
CA GLU A 71 9.76 5.02 -18.05
C GLU A 71 8.57 4.12 -18.46
N PRO A 72 8.81 3.09 -19.31
CA PRO A 72 7.73 2.24 -19.80
C PRO A 72 7.04 1.56 -18.60
N ARG A 73 5.73 1.69 -18.56
CA ARG A 73 4.88 1.11 -17.52
C ARG A 73 4.11 -0.07 -18.08
N ILE A 74 3.95 -1.09 -17.26
CA ILE A 74 3.05 -2.21 -17.56
C ILE A 74 1.69 -1.84 -16.99
N ASP A 75 0.69 -1.79 -17.85
CA ASP A 75 -0.70 -1.67 -17.44
C ASP A 75 -1.13 -2.96 -16.75
N MET A 76 -1.63 -2.83 -15.51
CA MET A 76 -2.06 -3.98 -14.71
C MET A 76 -3.52 -4.36 -15.00
N HIS A 77 -4.18 -3.69 -15.94
CA HIS A 77 -5.61 -3.84 -16.27
C HIS A 77 -6.52 -3.76 -15.03
N ASP A 78 -6.07 -2.96 -14.08
CA ASP A 78 -6.76 -2.63 -12.84
C ASP A 78 -6.58 -1.13 -12.57
N GLU A 79 -7.65 -0.35 -12.73
CA GLU A 79 -7.57 1.11 -12.63
C GLU A 79 -7.19 1.59 -11.23
N GLU A 80 -7.68 0.91 -10.19
CA GLU A 80 -7.40 1.27 -8.82
C GLU A 80 -5.94 0.92 -8.44
N LEU A 81 -5.42 -0.21 -8.92
CA LEU A 81 -4.01 -0.57 -8.75
C LEU A 81 -3.09 0.34 -9.57
N ASN A 82 -3.41 0.59 -10.84
CA ASN A 82 -2.65 1.49 -11.71
C ASN A 82 -2.55 2.89 -11.10
N ARG A 83 -3.65 3.39 -10.53
CA ARG A 83 -3.68 4.70 -9.84
C ARG A 83 -2.67 4.74 -8.70
N VAL A 84 -2.68 3.75 -7.82
CA VAL A 84 -1.77 3.67 -6.66
C VAL A 84 -0.32 3.49 -7.09
N LEU A 85 -0.08 2.79 -8.19
CA LEU A 85 1.25 2.64 -8.81
C LEU A 85 1.73 3.91 -9.53
N GLY A 86 0.83 4.86 -9.80
CA GLY A 86 1.12 6.09 -10.54
C GLY A 86 1.05 5.93 -12.05
N GLY A 87 0.15 5.06 -12.54
CA GLY A 87 -0.10 4.78 -13.95
C GLY A 87 0.42 3.44 -14.44
N GLY A 88 0.68 2.49 -13.55
CA GLY A 88 1.13 1.13 -13.88
C GLY A 88 2.49 0.77 -13.28
N MET A 89 2.89 -0.48 -13.44
CA MET A 89 4.14 -1.01 -12.89
C MET A 89 5.34 -0.63 -13.75
N VAL A 90 6.36 -0.04 -13.14
CA VAL A 90 7.59 0.37 -13.82
C VAL A 90 8.50 -0.84 -14.06
N GLN A 91 9.09 -0.95 -15.25
CA GLN A 91 10.05 -2.01 -15.54
C GLN A 91 11.27 -1.93 -14.63
N GLY A 92 11.76 -3.09 -14.18
CA GLY A 92 12.89 -3.17 -13.26
C GLY A 92 12.63 -2.58 -11.87
N SER A 93 11.37 -2.34 -11.52
CA SER A 93 10.98 -1.89 -10.18
C SER A 93 10.70 -3.07 -9.25
N ILE A 94 10.79 -2.78 -7.95
CA ILE A 94 10.37 -3.71 -6.91
C ILE A 94 9.27 -3.06 -6.08
N THR A 95 8.11 -3.72 -6.04
CA THR A 95 6.92 -3.26 -5.33
C THR A 95 6.60 -4.20 -4.17
N LEU A 96 6.47 -3.65 -2.97
CA LEU A 96 6.03 -4.38 -1.78
C LEU A 96 4.54 -4.14 -1.55
N LEU A 97 3.76 -5.22 -1.57
CA LEU A 97 2.35 -5.23 -1.15
C LEU A 97 2.26 -5.76 0.27
N GLY A 98 2.10 -4.85 1.23
CA GLY A 98 1.94 -5.14 2.65
C GLY A 98 0.48 -5.16 3.09
N GLY A 99 0.18 -5.86 4.18
CA GLY A 99 -1.17 -5.90 4.78
C GLY A 99 -1.31 -7.01 5.80
N GLU A 100 -2.37 -6.97 6.60
CA GLU A 100 -2.67 -8.02 7.57
C GLU A 100 -2.88 -9.38 6.89
N PRO A 101 -2.58 -10.50 7.59
CA PRO A 101 -2.95 -11.84 7.12
C PRO A 101 -4.45 -11.92 6.82
N GLY A 102 -4.81 -12.55 5.68
CA GLY A 102 -6.22 -12.72 5.29
C GLY A 102 -6.90 -11.48 4.69
N ILE A 103 -6.23 -10.33 4.55
CA ILE A 103 -6.83 -9.10 3.98
C ILE A 103 -7.14 -9.20 2.48
N GLY A 104 -6.49 -10.13 1.75
CA GLY A 104 -6.70 -10.34 0.32
C GLY A 104 -5.51 -10.04 -0.58
N LYS A 105 -4.28 -9.89 -0.06
CA LYS A 105 -3.07 -9.56 -0.84
C LYS A 105 -2.81 -10.55 -1.98
N SER A 106 -2.74 -11.85 -1.65
CA SER A 106 -2.52 -12.91 -2.65
C SER A 106 -3.68 -13.01 -3.64
N THR A 107 -4.91 -12.68 -3.21
CA THR A 107 -6.09 -12.62 -4.07
C THR A 107 -5.97 -11.47 -5.07
N LEU A 108 -5.63 -10.26 -4.61
CA LEU A 108 -5.42 -9.11 -5.48
C LEU A 108 -4.33 -9.39 -6.50
N THR A 109 -3.18 -9.88 -6.04
CA THR A 109 -2.05 -10.15 -6.93
C THR A 109 -2.38 -11.22 -7.96
N LEU A 110 -3.02 -12.32 -7.55
CA LEU A 110 -3.40 -13.40 -8.47
C LEU A 110 -4.45 -12.90 -9.48
N GLN A 111 -5.46 -12.15 -9.03
CA GLN A 111 -6.46 -11.55 -9.90
C GLN A 111 -5.84 -10.59 -10.93
N THR A 112 -4.89 -9.77 -10.49
CA THR A 112 -4.19 -8.85 -11.37
C THR A 112 -3.40 -9.58 -12.45
N ILE A 113 -2.64 -10.63 -12.10
CA ILE A 113 -1.85 -11.37 -13.11
C ILE A 113 -2.73 -12.20 -14.06
N LEU A 114 -3.93 -12.58 -13.64
CA LEU A 114 -4.93 -13.20 -14.54
C LEU A 114 -5.43 -12.22 -15.62
N ASN A 115 -5.45 -10.92 -15.32
CA ASN A 115 -5.94 -9.88 -16.22
C ASN A 115 -4.89 -9.39 -17.23
N ILE A 116 -3.64 -9.87 -17.18
CA ILE A 116 -2.54 -9.46 -18.07
C ILE A 116 -2.00 -10.64 -18.91
N PRO A 117 -2.83 -11.28 -19.76
CA PRO A 117 -2.45 -12.49 -20.48
C PRO A 117 -1.32 -12.29 -21.49
N GLU A 118 -0.99 -11.05 -21.85
CA GLU A 118 0.12 -10.69 -22.73
C GLU A 118 1.49 -10.74 -22.01
N LYS A 119 1.52 -10.90 -20.69
CA LYS A 119 2.72 -10.93 -19.86
C LYS A 119 2.98 -12.30 -19.27
N LYS A 120 4.19 -12.81 -19.49
CA LYS A 120 4.63 -14.07 -18.89
C LYS A 120 4.99 -13.85 -17.42
N VAL A 121 4.29 -14.52 -16.51
CA VAL A 121 4.43 -14.32 -15.07
C VAL A 121 4.97 -15.57 -14.41
N LEU A 122 5.94 -15.41 -13.51
CA LEU A 122 6.35 -16.44 -12.56
C LEU A 122 5.83 -16.09 -11.16
N TYR A 123 4.92 -16.90 -10.65
CA TYR A 123 4.39 -16.78 -9.29
C TYR A 123 5.10 -17.78 -8.38
N VAL A 124 5.89 -17.27 -7.45
CA VAL A 124 6.63 -18.07 -6.47
C VAL A 124 5.86 -18.05 -5.16
N SER A 125 5.53 -19.22 -4.64
CA SER A 125 4.87 -19.37 -3.34
C SER A 125 5.73 -20.14 -2.38
N GLY A 126 5.93 -19.60 -1.18
CA GLY A 126 6.56 -20.30 -0.06
C GLY A 126 5.58 -20.78 1.01
N GLU A 127 4.29 -20.47 0.87
CA GLU A 127 3.25 -20.78 1.87
C GLU A 127 2.21 -21.77 1.34
N GLU A 128 1.80 -21.62 0.09
CA GLU A 128 0.71 -22.39 -0.49
C GLU A 128 1.22 -23.39 -1.55
N SER A 129 0.55 -24.51 -1.65
CA SER A 129 0.80 -25.50 -2.69
C SER A 129 0.26 -25.03 -4.05
N ALA A 130 0.83 -25.53 -5.15
CA ALA A 130 0.37 -25.24 -6.50
C ALA A 130 -1.13 -25.56 -6.71
N HIS A 131 -1.63 -26.61 -6.03
CA HIS A 131 -3.05 -27.00 -6.09
C HIS A 131 -3.96 -25.95 -5.43
N GLN A 132 -3.57 -25.40 -4.27
CA GLN A 132 -4.33 -24.36 -3.58
C GLN A 132 -4.40 -23.05 -4.40
N ILE A 133 -3.26 -22.68 -5.01
CA ILE A 133 -3.19 -21.52 -5.89
C ILE A 133 -4.07 -21.73 -7.13
N LYS A 134 -4.04 -22.95 -7.72
CA LYS A 134 -4.88 -23.28 -8.89
C LYS A 134 -6.37 -23.18 -8.55
N LEU A 135 -6.82 -23.74 -7.42
CA LEU A 135 -8.21 -23.64 -6.99
C LEU A 135 -8.66 -22.18 -6.80
N ARG A 136 -7.76 -21.33 -6.28
CA ARG A 136 -8.03 -19.89 -6.16
C ARG A 136 -8.09 -19.22 -7.53
N ALA A 137 -7.14 -19.53 -8.42
CA ALA A 137 -7.12 -19.00 -9.78
C ALA A 137 -8.39 -19.36 -10.56
N ASP A 138 -8.87 -20.59 -10.48
CA ASP A 138 -10.09 -21.05 -11.15
C ASP A 138 -11.33 -20.29 -10.65
N ARG A 139 -11.43 -20.07 -9.35
CA ARG A 139 -12.50 -19.28 -8.76
C ARG A 139 -12.48 -17.83 -9.25
N LEU A 140 -11.29 -17.20 -9.30
CA LEU A 140 -11.12 -15.83 -9.79
C LEU A 140 -11.40 -15.73 -11.29
N ALA A 141 -10.89 -16.67 -12.08
CA ALA A 141 -11.13 -16.75 -13.52
C ALA A 141 -12.62 -16.82 -13.87
N SER A 142 -13.38 -17.63 -13.13
CA SER A 142 -14.83 -17.74 -13.31
C SER A 142 -15.59 -16.42 -13.07
N SER A 143 -15.00 -15.50 -12.32
CA SER A 143 -15.59 -14.17 -12.07
C SER A 143 -15.19 -13.15 -13.13
N ILE A 144 -14.04 -13.33 -13.77
CA ILE A 144 -13.54 -12.47 -14.84
C ILE A 144 -14.31 -12.72 -16.14
N THR A 145 -14.66 -13.99 -16.42
CA THR A 145 -15.40 -14.41 -17.61
C THR A 145 -16.72 -15.09 -17.25
N PRO A 146 -17.78 -14.32 -16.92
CA PRO A 146 -19.08 -14.89 -16.57
C PRO A 146 -19.72 -15.73 -17.69
N ASP A 147 -19.32 -15.51 -18.94
CA ASP A 147 -19.85 -16.18 -20.12
C ASP A 147 -19.29 -17.61 -20.34
N GLY A 148 -18.47 -18.12 -19.39
CA GLY A 148 -17.94 -19.48 -19.44
C GLY A 148 -16.83 -19.69 -20.47
N THR A 149 -16.26 -18.63 -21.03
CA THR A 149 -15.04 -18.74 -21.84
C THR A 149 -13.84 -19.05 -20.92
N ASP A 150 -13.10 -20.10 -21.24
CA ASP A 150 -11.90 -20.46 -20.50
C ASP A 150 -10.88 -19.31 -20.54
N VAL A 151 -10.49 -18.83 -19.36
CA VAL A 151 -9.36 -17.89 -19.23
C VAL A 151 -8.08 -18.64 -19.59
N ASN A 152 -7.33 -18.14 -20.55
CA ASN A 152 -6.03 -18.71 -20.85
C ASN A 152 -5.07 -18.44 -19.68
N LEU A 153 -4.60 -19.51 -19.03
CA LEU A 153 -3.68 -19.47 -17.88
C LEU A 153 -2.23 -19.83 -18.25
N ASP A 154 -1.94 -20.08 -19.56
CA ASP A 154 -0.63 -20.54 -20.02
C ASP A 154 0.50 -19.55 -19.79
N HIS A 155 0.15 -18.26 -19.58
CA HIS A 155 1.12 -17.20 -19.31
C HIS A 155 1.61 -17.19 -17.86
N ILE A 156 0.98 -17.96 -16.94
CA ILE A 156 1.32 -18.00 -15.51
C ILE A 156 2.00 -19.32 -15.19
N SER A 157 3.24 -19.25 -14.72
CA SER A 157 3.98 -20.38 -14.17
C SER A 157 4.01 -20.29 -12.64
N ILE A 158 3.68 -21.39 -11.94
CA ILE A 158 3.70 -21.47 -10.47
C ILE A 158 4.92 -22.26 -10.02
N LEU A 159 5.65 -21.72 -9.06
CA LEU A 159 6.81 -22.34 -8.44
C LEU A 159 6.63 -22.35 -6.92
N CYS A 160 6.58 -23.57 -6.32
CA CYS A 160 6.58 -23.73 -4.87
C CYS A 160 8.01 -23.98 -4.40
N GLU A 161 8.73 -22.92 -4.03
CA GLU A 161 10.13 -22.96 -3.60
C GLU A 161 10.43 -21.79 -2.64
N THR A 162 11.31 -22.04 -1.69
CA THR A 162 11.74 -21.06 -0.68
C THR A 162 13.22 -20.68 -0.77
N SER A 163 14.05 -21.45 -1.48
CA SER A 163 15.45 -21.11 -1.71
C SER A 163 15.56 -20.05 -2.81
N LEU A 164 16.16 -18.91 -2.49
CA LEU A 164 16.35 -17.80 -3.42
C LEU A 164 17.23 -18.22 -4.62
N GLU A 165 18.25 -19.03 -4.40
CA GLU A 165 19.17 -19.53 -5.42
C GLU A 165 18.45 -20.37 -6.46
N LYS A 166 17.57 -21.27 -6.02
CA LYS A 166 16.74 -22.08 -6.92
C LYS A 166 15.70 -21.23 -7.66
N ILE A 167 15.10 -20.24 -6.97
CA ILE A 167 14.17 -19.31 -7.60
C ILE A 167 14.87 -18.58 -8.77
N PHE A 168 16.08 -18.05 -8.57
CA PHE A 168 16.84 -17.43 -9.65
C PHE A 168 17.16 -18.40 -10.80
N SER A 169 17.49 -19.66 -10.50
CA SER A 169 17.70 -20.68 -11.54
C SER A 169 16.43 -20.90 -12.39
N HIS A 170 15.26 -20.98 -11.76
CA HIS A 170 13.99 -21.11 -12.47
C HIS A 170 13.59 -19.86 -13.25
N ILE A 171 13.88 -18.68 -12.73
CA ILE A 171 13.67 -17.41 -13.47
C ILE A 171 14.43 -17.44 -14.80
N GLN A 172 15.67 -17.94 -14.81
CA GLN A 172 16.45 -18.06 -16.06
C GLN A 172 15.81 -19.05 -17.06
N GLN A 173 15.24 -20.14 -16.57
CA GLN A 173 14.60 -21.16 -17.43
C GLN A 173 13.25 -20.68 -17.98
N VAL A 174 12.43 -20.04 -17.14
CA VAL A 174 11.08 -19.58 -17.49
C VAL A 174 11.14 -18.31 -18.31
N ALA A 175 12.15 -17.45 -18.08
CA ALA A 175 12.29 -16.11 -18.67
C ALA A 175 10.98 -15.28 -18.56
N PRO A 176 10.50 -15.01 -17.31
CA PRO A 176 9.27 -14.27 -17.09
C PRO A 176 9.47 -12.77 -17.36
N GLU A 177 8.38 -12.06 -17.61
CA GLU A 177 8.34 -10.60 -17.70
C GLU A 177 7.94 -9.93 -16.38
N ILE A 178 7.31 -10.70 -15.46
CA ILE A 178 6.96 -10.27 -14.11
C ILE A 178 7.24 -11.43 -13.16
N VAL A 179 7.77 -11.13 -11.97
CA VAL A 179 7.98 -12.09 -10.89
C VAL A 179 7.15 -11.69 -9.67
N VAL A 180 6.41 -12.63 -9.10
CA VAL A 180 5.68 -12.47 -7.84
C VAL A 180 6.29 -13.37 -6.79
N ILE A 181 6.53 -12.86 -5.58
CA ILE A 181 7.02 -13.60 -4.41
C ILE A 181 5.97 -13.54 -3.31
N ASP A 182 5.37 -14.66 -2.95
CA ASP A 182 4.32 -14.81 -1.93
C ASP A 182 4.69 -15.89 -0.90
N SER A 183 5.25 -15.53 0.25
CA SER A 183 5.61 -14.20 0.76
C SER A 183 7.12 -14.06 0.91
N ILE A 184 7.60 -12.83 0.99
CA ILE A 184 9.04 -12.55 1.21
C ILE A 184 9.56 -13.14 2.54
N GLN A 185 8.68 -13.36 3.51
CA GLN A 185 9.03 -13.93 4.82
C GLN A 185 9.41 -15.40 4.75
N THR A 186 8.96 -16.12 3.72
CA THR A 186 9.24 -17.56 3.57
C THR A 186 10.51 -17.84 2.76
N ILE A 187 11.00 -16.82 2.04
CA ILE A 187 12.20 -16.97 1.21
C ILE A 187 13.47 -16.86 2.08
N ALA A 188 14.42 -17.71 1.78
CA ALA A 188 15.73 -17.76 2.45
C ALA A 188 16.87 -17.88 1.42
N THR A 189 18.02 -17.33 1.78
CA THR A 189 19.29 -17.46 1.04
C THR A 189 20.32 -18.18 1.91
N GLU A 190 21.19 -18.94 1.29
CA GLU A 190 22.31 -19.61 1.96
C GLU A 190 23.43 -18.61 2.37
N ASP A 191 23.40 -17.39 1.83
CA ASP A 191 24.41 -16.36 2.13
C ASP A 191 24.31 -15.81 3.57
N VAL A 192 23.20 -16.09 4.29
CA VAL A 192 22.96 -15.58 5.63
C VAL A 192 22.64 -16.73 6.59
N ASP A 193 23.50 -16.90 7.59
CA ASP A 193 23.34 -17.92 8.64
C ASP A 193 22.30 -17.46 9.68
N SER A 194 21.02 -17.47 9.31
CA SER A 194 19.90 -17.17 10.20
C SER A 194 18.63 -17.88 9.72
N SER A 195 17.68 -18.08 10.62
CA SER A 195 16.43 -18.80 10.31
C SER A 195 15.61 -18.07 9.23
N PRO A 196 14.92 -18.79 8.35
CA PRO A 196 13.92 -18.21 7.43
C PRO A 196 12.94 -17.30 8.18
N GLY A 197 12.53 -16.21 7.56
CA GLY A 197 11.65 -15.21 8.17
C GLY A 197 12.32 -14.25 9.15
N SER A 198 13.60 -14.47 9.50
CA SER A 198 14.35 -13.51 10.29
C SER A 198 14.57 -12.21 9.52
N VAL A 199 14.74 -11.11 10.26
CA VAL A 199 14.98 -9.77 9.71
C VAL A 199 16.15 -9.73 8.73
N SER A 200 17.23 -10.45 9.04
CA SER A 200 18.42 -10.53 8.19
C SER A 200 18.16 -11.28 6.90
N GLN A 201 17.44 -12.40 6.95
CA GLN A 201 17.06 -13.17 5.76
C GLN A 201 16.15 -12.34 4.84
N VAL A 202 15.07 -11.78 5.39
CA VAL A 202 14.11 -10.97 4.62
C VAL A 202 14.81 -9.77 3.96
N ARG A 203 15.73 -9.12 4.69
CA ARG A 203 16.52 -8.00 4.17
C ARG A 203 17.42 -8.41 2.99
N GLU A 204 18.18 -9.50 3.15
CA GLU A 204 19.13 -9.93 2.12
C GLU A 204 18.41 -10.46 0.89
N CYS A 205 17.36 -11.26 1.06
CA CYS A 205 16.51 -11.72 -0.05
C CYS A 205 15.91 -10.54 -0.83
N ALA A 206 15.35 -9.53 -0.14
CA ALA A 206 14.80 -8.35 -0.79
C ALA A 206 15.88 -7.53 -1.52
N ALA A 207 17.08 -7.40 -0.94
CA ALA A 207 18.20 -6.71 -1.58
C ALA A 207 18.69 -7.45 -2.83
N ALA A 208 18.73 -8.78 -2.80
CA ALA A 208 19.09 -9.60 -3.96
C ALA A 208 18.05 -9.48 -5.08
N LEU A 209 16.75 -9.52 -4.73
CA LEU A 209 15.63 -9.34 -5.67
C LEU A 209 15.62 -7.92 -6.28
N LEU A 210 15.98 -6.89 -5.49
CA LEU A 210 16.15 -5.53 -6.03
C LEU A 210 17.28 -5.47 -7.05
N ARG A 211 18.46 -6.05 -6.72
CA ARG A 211 19.59 -6.12 -7.67
C ARG A 211 19.15 -6.83 -8.96
N PHE A 212 18.46 -7.95 -8.82
CA PHE A 212 17.91 -8.69 -9.95
C PHE A 212 16.97 -7.79 -10.79
N ALA A 213 15.97 -7.17 -10.20
CA ALA A 213 15.02 -6.32 -10.93
C ALA A 213 15.74 -5.21 -11.71
N LYS A 214 16.67 -4.50 -11.05
CA LYS A 214 17.44 -3.40 -11.68
C LYS A 214 18.36 -3.86 -12.82
N THR A 215 18.92 -5.06 -12.74
CA THR A 215 19.83 -5.57 -13.78
C THR A 215 19.12 -6.23 -14.95
N SER A 216 18.01 -6.93 -14.68
CA SER A 216 17.24 -7.64 -15.70
C SER A 216 16.18 -6.77 -16.40
N GLY A 217 15.74 -5.68 -15.74
CA GLY A 217 14.58 -4.90 -16.17
C GLY A 217 13.23 -5.56 -15.85
N ILE A 218 13.23 -6.73 -15.19
CA ILE A 218 12.03 -7.48 -14.84
C ILE A 218 11.47 -6.94 -13.51
N PRO A 219 10.22 -6.45 -13.47
CA PRO A 219 9.62 -5.98 -12.22
C PRO A 219 9.29 -7.16 -11.29
N VAL A 220 9.38 -6.88 -9.99
CA VAL A 220 9.12 -7.86 -8.93
C VAL A 220 8.06 -7.34 -7.97
N ILE A 221 7.03 -8.15 -7.71
CA ILE A 221 6.02 -7.91 -6.67
C ILE A 221 6.39 -8.77 -5.47
N LEU A 222 6.60 -8.15 -4.32
CA LEU A 222 6.79 -8.81 -3.05
C LEU A 222 5.50 -8.72 -2.23
N ILE A 223 4.98 -9.84 -1.78
CA ILE A 223 3.90 -9.87 -0.80
C ILE A 223 4.52 -10.00 0.59
N GLY A 224 4.07 -9.15 1.52
CA GLY A 224 4.55 -9.12 2.89
C GLY A 224 3.42 -9.03 3.91
N HIS A 225 3.62 -9.60 5.11
CA HIS A 225 2.69 -9.50 6.22
C HIS A 225 3.05 -8.32 7.14
N ILE A 226 2.02 -7.63 7.63
CA ILE A 226 2.11 -6.54 8.62
C ILE A 226 1.61 -7.08 9.95
N ASN A 227 2.20 -6.66 11.07
CA ASN A 227 1.72 -6.99 12.42
C ASN A 227 0.43 -6.24 12.75
N LYS A 228 -0.30 -6.68 13.80
CA LYS A 228 -1.50 -6.00 14.32
C LYS A 228 -1.27 -4.53 14.74
N GLU A 229 -0.03 -4.11 14.93
CA GLU A 229 0.35 -2.72 15.21
C GLU A 229 0.49 -1.86 13.95
N GLY A 230 0.14 -2.39 12.75
CA GLY A 230 0.27 -1.69 11.48
C GLY A 230 1.72 -1.53 11.00
N THR A 231 2.67 -2.18 11.66
CA THR A 231 4.07 -2.22 11.24
C THR A 231 4.34 -3.51 10.48
N LEU A 232 5.09 -3.44 9.38
CA LEU A 232 5.56 -4.63 8.67
C LEU A 232 6.25 -5.59 9.66
N ALA A 233 5.80 -6.86 9.66
CA ALA A 233 6.45 -7.93 10.42
C ALA A 233 7.82 -8.21 9.79
N GLY A 234 8.83 -7.62 10.39
CA GLY A 234 10.14 -7.43 9.80
C GLY A 234 10.31 -5.94 9.49
N PRO A 235 11.48 -5.38 9.72
CA PRO A 235 11.62 -3.97 10.01
C PRO A 235 11.18 -3.10 8.84
N LYS A 236 10.88 -1.85 9.12
CA LYS A 236 10.85 -0.70 8.19
C LYS A 236 12.02 -0.67 7.17
N ILE A 237 12.95 -1.59 7.32
CA ILE A 237 14.09 -1.84 6.41
C ILE A 237 13.62 -2.16 4.98
N LEU A 238 12.54 -2.92 4.79
CA LEU A 238 12.03 -3.21 3.44
C LEU A 238 11.52 -1.95 2.74
N GLU A 239 10.91 -1.03 3.48
CA GLU A 239 10.45 0.25 2.93
C GLU A 239 11.60 1.07 2.33
N HIS A 240 12.82 0.94 2.89
CA HIS A 240 13.98 1.65 2.35
C HIS A 240 14.59 0.95 1.14
N ILE A 241 14.45 -0.38 1.05
CA ILE A 241 15.02 -1.19 -0.03
C ILE A 241 14.19 -1.08 -1.31
N VAL A 242 12.86 -1.26 -1.19
CA VAL A 242 11.96 -1.32 -2.35
C VAL A 242 11.68 0.06 -2.96
N ASP A 243 11.27 0.10 -4.22
CA ASP A 243 10.93 1.35 -4.92
C ASP A 243 9.53 1.84 -4.54
N THR A 244 8.57 0.93 -4.42
CA THR A 244 7.17 1.22 -4.11
C THR A 244 6.71 0.35 -2.95
N VAL A 245 6.00 0.95 -1.99
CA VAL A 245 5.32 0.27 -0.88
C VAL A 245 3.85 0.59 -0.95
N ILE A 246 3.05 -0.43 -1.10
CA ILE A 246 1.59 -0.35 -1.11
C ILE A 246 1.08 -1.12 0.10
N GLN A 247 0.22 -0.51 0.87
CA GLN A 247 -0.43 -1.12 2.03
C GLN A 247 -1.89 -1.42 1.72
N PHE A 248 -2.28 -2.68 1.93
CA PHE A 248 -3.65 -3.12 1.81
C PHE A 248 -4.28 -3.13 3.19
N GLU A 249 -5.24 -2.26 3.41
CA GLU A 249 -5.90 -1.97 4.67
C GLU A 249 -7.38 -2.38 4.60
N GLY A 250 -7.98 -2.66 5.74
CA GLY A 250 -9.41 -2.92 5.87
C GLY A 250 -9.71 -3.71 7.13
N ASP A 251 -10.93 -3.63 7.60
CA ASP A 251 -11.44 -4.43 8.69
C ASP A 251 -12.10 -5.70 8.13
N GLN A 252 -11.90 -6.85 8.78
CA GLN A 252 -12.50 -8.12 8.36
C GLN A 252 -14.04 -8.11 8.42
N HIS A 253 -14.62 -7.19 9.21
CA HIS A 253 -16.07 -7.02 9.33
C HIS A 253 -16.70 -6.18 8.21
N TYR A 254 -15.88 -5.44 7.45
CA TYR A 254 -16.36 -4.61 6.34
C TYR A 254 -15.97 -5.22 5.00
N MET A 255 -16.82 -5.03 4.00
CA MET A 255 -16.61 -5.58 2.65
C MET A 255 -15.52 -4.80 1.88
N TYR A 256 -15.19 -3.59 2.30
CA TYR A 256 -14.27 -2.72 1.58
C TYR A 256 -12.82 -2.87 2.04
N ARG A 257 -11.91 -2.71 1.07
CA ARG A 257 -10.47 -2.73 1.26
C ARG A 257 -9.87 -1.51 0.59
N ILE A 258 -8.92 -0.89 1.26
CA ILE A 258 -8.21 0.29 0.75
C ILE A 258 -6.78 -0.13 0.42
N LEU A 259 -6.35 0.21 -0.78
CA LEU A 259 -4.98 0.08 -1.23
C LEU A 259 -4.33 1.46 -1.17
N ARG A 260 -3.36 1.64 -0.28
CA ARG A 260 -2.73 2.93 -0.02
C ARG A 260 -1.26 2.92 -0.44
N SER A 261 -0.82 3.95 -1.16
CA SER A 261 0.59 4.17 -1.44
C SER A 261 1.29 4.77 -0.22
N ILE A 262 2.22 4.03 0.38
CA ILE A 262 3.04 4.51 1.52
C ILE A 262 4.34 5.14 1.02
N LYS A 263 4.90 4.55 -0.04
CA LYS A 263 6.10 5.02 -0.72
C LYS A 263 5.97 4.75 -2.20
N ASN A 264 6.26 5.73 -3.04
CA ASN A 264 6.31 5.55 -4.48
C ASN A 264 7.39 6.46 -5.09
N ARG A 265 8.43 5.86 -5.68
CA ARG A 265 9.49 6.62 -6.36
C ARG A 265 9.07 7.10 -7.75
N PHE A 266 8.00 6.54 -8.29
CA PHE A 266 7.55 6.74 -9.66
C PHE A 266 6.24 7.52 -9.76
N GLY A 267 5.65 7.90 -8.63
CA GLY A 267 4.37 8.59 -8.59
C GLY A 267 4.05 9.19 -7.22
N SER A 268 2.83 9.69 -7.09
CA SER A 268 2.33 10.26 -5.85
C SER A 268 2.10 9.19 -4.79
N THR A 269 2.38 9.50 -3.53
CA THR A 269 1.97 8.69 -2.36
C THR A 269 0.59 9.09 -1.83
N SER A 270 -0.06 10.08 -2.45
CA SER A 270 -1.39 10.54 -2.06
C SER A 270 -2.52 9.77 -2.75
N GLU A 271 -2.20 8.79 -3.58
CA GLU A 271 -3.19 7.98 -4.28
C GLU A 271 -3.66 6.80 -3.43
N LEU A 272 -4.93 6.46 -3.59
CA LEU A 272 -5.51 5.25 -3.02
C LEU A 272 -6.42 4.55 -4.01
N GLY A 273 -6.49 3.22 -3.86
CA GLY A 273 -7.41 2.35 -4.56
C GLY A 273 -8.44 1.78 -3.59
N ILE A 274 -9.66 1.57 -4.05
CA ILE A 274 -10.74 1.01 -3.22
C ILE A 274 -11.28 -0.23 -3.91
N TYR A 275 -11.41 -1.29 -3.12
CA TYR A 275 -11.93 -2.57 -3.55
C TYR A 275 -13.05 -3.04 -2.63
N GLU A 276 -13.99 -3.74 -3.21
CA GLU A 276 -14.99 -4.50 -2.48
C GLU A 276 -14.64 -5.99 -2.52
N MET A 277 -14.63 -6.63 -1.36
CA MET A 277 -14.41 -8.06 -1.25
C MET A 277 -15.70 -8.81 -1.58
N GLN A 278 -15.68 -9.58 -2.67
CA GLN A 278 -16.78 -10.43 -3.10
C GLN A 278 -16.39 -11.91 -3.08
N GLN A 279 -17.37 -12.82 -3.22
CA GLN A 279 -17.07 -14.26 -3.30
C GLN A 279 -16.15 -14.62 -4.46
N GLY A 280 -16.30 -13.91 -5.59
CA GLY A 280 -15.50 -14.09 -6.79
C GLY A 280 -14.15 -13.38 -6.81
N GLY A 281 -13.80 -12.61 -5.78
CA GLY A 281 -12.56 -11.85 -5.74
C GLY A 281 -12.76 -10.41 -5.30
N LEU A 282 -11.88 -9.53 -5.75
CA LEU A 282 -11.90 -8.10 -5.44
C LEU A 282 -12.50 -7.32 -6.61
N ARG A 283 -13.59 -6.60 -6.35
CA ARG A 283 -14.20 -5.69 -7.31
C ARG A 283 -13.65 -4.29 -7.11
N GLN A 284 -13.18 -3.66 -8.18
CA GLN A 284 -12.76 -2.26 -8.17
C GLN A 284 -13.95 -1.34 -7.88
N VAL A 285 -13.73 -0.34 -7.04
CA VAL A 285 -14.73 0.66 -6.69
C VAL A 285 -14.35 2.00 -7.32
N SER A 286 -14.90 2.26 -8.49
CA SER A 286 -14.63 3.50 -9.23
C SER A 286 -15.26 4.74 -8.56
N ASN A 287 -16.40 4.57 -7.88
CA ASN A 287 -17.06 5.64 -7.13
C ASN A 287 -17.30 5.24 -5.67
N PRO A 288 -16.39 5.57 -4.75
CA PRO A 288 -16.57 5.24 -3.34
C PRO A 288 -17.79 5.88 -2.71
N SER A 289 -18.19 7.06 -3.17
CA SER A 289 -19.30 7.80 -2.59
C SER A 289 -20.62 7.05 -2.70
N GLU A 290 -20.86 6.33 -3.81
CA GLU A 290 -22.07 5.52 -3.98
C GLU A 290 -22.21 4.41 -2.93
N LEU A 291 -21.10 3.93 -2.40
CA LEU A 291 -21.08 2.87 -1.40
C LEU A 291 -21.08 3.39 0.04
N LEU A 292 -20.72 4.66 0.23
CA LEU A 292 -20.57 5.30 1.53
C LEU A 292 -21.77 6.17 1.91
N LEU A 293 -22.73 6.28 1.01
CA LEU A 293 -23.98 6.98 1.21
C LEU A 293 -25.12 5.97 1.28
N THR A 294 -25.98 6.10 2.27
CA THR A 294 -27.19 5.32 2.37
C THR A 294 -28.26 5.96 1.47
N GLU A 295 -28.94 5.16 0.63
CA GLU A 295 -29.95 5.68 -0.31
C GLU A 295 -31.17 6.31 0.40
N ASP A 296 -31.47 5.89 1.64
CA ASP A 296 -32.71 6.26 2.32
C ASP A 296 -32.41 6.67 3.78
N HIS A 297 -31.90 7.88 3.96
CA HIS A 297 -31.69 8.49 5.29
C HIS A 297 -32.62 9.68 5.57
N ASP A 298 -33.67 9.86 4.75
CA ASP A 298 -34.63 10.93 4.92
C ASP A 298 -35.34 10.83 6.27
N GLY A 299 -35.28 11.90 7.05
CA GLY A 299 -35.93 11.99 8.35
C GLY A 299 -35.16 11.34 9.52
N LEU A 300 -34.00 10.77 9.32
CA LEU A 300 -33.16 10.21 10.40
C LEU A 300 -32.32 11.29 11.06
N SER A 301 -32.47 11.45 12.38
CA SER A 301 -31.56 12.33 13.16
C SER A 301 -30.19 11.66 13.36
N GLY A 302 -29.15 12.48 13.49
CA GLY A 302 -27.80 12.01 13.74
C GLY A 302 -27.00 11.64 12.48
N VAL A 303 -27.51 11.92 11.29
CA VAL A 303 -26.83 11.67 10.02
C VAL A 303 -26.42 12.99 9.37
N ALA A 304 -25.18 13.07 8.90
CA ALA A 304 -24.63 14.20 8.14
C ALA A 304 -23.68 13.71 7.05
N ILE A 305 -23.70 14.35 5.89
CA ILE A 305 -22.81 13.99 4.78
C ILE A 305 -21.62 14.92 4.76
N SER A 306 -20.43 14.34 4.74
CA SER A 306 -19.16 15.07 4.61
C SER A 306 -18.60 14.95 3.20
N SER A 307 -18.08 16.05 2.67
CA SER A 307 -17.16 15.98 1.53
C SER A 307 -15.73 15.89 2.03
N ALA A 308 -15.18 14.69 1.98
CA ALA A 308 -13.83 14.36 2.42
C ALA A 308 -12.88 14.20 1.23
N ILE A 309 -11.58 14.35 1.48
CA ILE A 309 -10.52 14.02 0.53
C ILE A 309 -9.52 13.09 1.21
N GLU A 310 -9.25 11.99 0.56
CA GLU A 310 -8.15 11.12 0.95
C GLU A 310 -7.13 11.11 -0.19
N GLY A 311 -5.92 11.60 0.12
CA GLY A 311 -4.91 11.83 -0.90
C GLY A 311 -5.29 12.92 -1.90
N VAL A 312 -5.61 12.55 -3.12
CA VAL A 312 -6.10 13.48 -4.17
C VAL A 312 -7.55 13.22 -4.55
N ARG A 313 -8.18 12.20 -4.01
CA ARG A 313 -9.52 11.74 -4.38
C ARG A 313 -10.58 12.34 -3.46
N PRO A 314 -11.48 13.18 -3.98
CA PRO A 314 -12.66 13.60 -3.23
C PRO A 314 -13.69 12.47 -3.19
N PHE A 315 -14.43 12.37 -2.10
CA PHE A 315 -15.56 11.48 -1.97
C PHE A 315 -16.53 12.00 -0.91
N LEU A 316 -17.77 11.63 -1.01
CA LEU A 316 -18.76 11.89 0.03
C LEU A 316 -18.86 10.69 0.95
N VAL A 317 -19.00 10.96 2.24
CA VAL A 317 -19.10 9.92 3.27
C VAL A 317 -20.13 10.31 4.31
N GLU A 318 -20.94 9.34 4.68
CA GLU A 318 -21.93 9.50 5.72
C GLU A 318 -21.28 9.41 7.11
N THR A 319 -21.56 10.41 7.93
CA THR A 319 -21.19 10.51 9.33
C THR A 319 -22.42 10.31 10.18
N GLN A 320 -22.42 9.27 11.01
CA GLN A 320 -23.52 8.90 11.88
C GLN A 320 -23.14 9.16 13.34
N ALA A 321 -24.00 9.83 14.08
CA ALA A 321 -23.81 10.06 15.52
C ALA A 321 -25.07 9.67 16.30
N LEU A 322 -24.85 9.03 17.44
CA LEU A 322 -25.91 8.75 18.42
C LEU A 322 -25.56 9.43 19.74
N VAL A 323 -26.43 10.31 20.21
CA VAL A 323 -26.27 11.04 21.46
C VAL A 323 -27.42 10.65 22.39
N SER A 324 -27.07 10.06 23.54
CA SER A 324 -28.05 9.67 24.56
C SER A 324 -27.66 10.16 25.94
N THR A 325 -28.56 10.10 26.88
CA THR A 325 -28.25 10.41 28.29
C THR A 325 -27.45 9.25 28.89
N ALA A 326 -26.32 9.55 29.54
CA ALA A 326 -25.48 8.53 30.14
C ALA A 326 -26.24 7.76 31.24
N ALA A 327 -26.41 6.46 31.04
CA ALA A 327 -27.18 5.62 31.94
C ALA A 327 -26.42 5.26 33.24
N TYR A 328 -25.07 5.26 33.20
CA TYR A 328 -24.22 4.75 34.28
C TYR A 328 -23.36 5.82 34.97
N GLY A 329 -23.73 7.08 34.86
CA GLY A 329 -23.05 8.19 35.54
C GLY A 329 -21.69 8.60 34.93
N THR A 330 -21.02 7.75 34.16
CA THR A 330 -19.80 8.08 33.41
C THR A 330 -20.09 8.05 31.92
N PRO A 331 -20.06 9.19 31.22
CA PRO A 331 -20.34 9.27 29.80
C PRO A 331 -19.39 8.44 28.95
N GLN A 332 -19.94 7.64 28.06
CA GLN A 332 -19.19 6.86 27.08
C GLN A 332 -19.00 7.67 25.79
N ARG A 333 -17.81 7.64 25.24
CA ARG A 333 -17.49 8.30 23.98
C ARG A 333 -16.70 7.36 23.11
N SER A 334 -17.24 6.98 21.98
CA SER A 334 -16.62 6.06 21.05
C SER A 334 -16.71 6.57 19.62
N ALA A 335 -15.67 6.36 18.84
CA ALA A 335 -15.64 6.70 17.43
C ALA A 335 -15.10 5.52 16.62
N THR A 336 -15.79 5.20 15.55
CA THR A 336 -15.37 4.25 14.53
C THR A 336 -15.10 5.01 13.24
N GLY A 337 -13.92 4.82 12.64
CA GLY A 337 -13.54 5.52 11.40
C GLY A 337 -13.06 6.97 11.59
N PHE A 338 -13.13 7.53 12.79
CA PHE A 338 -12.70 8.89 13.12
C PHE A 338 -11.79 8.90 14.35
N ASP A 339 -10.90 9.90 14.47
CA ASP A 339 -9.99 9.99 15.61
C ASP A 339 -10.73 10.33 16.92
N GLN A 340 -10.59 9.46 17.92
CA GLN A 340 -11.26 9.58 19.21
C GLN A 340 -10.86 10.85 19.96
N ARG A 341 -9.59 11.29 19.85
CA ARG A 341 -9.12 12.51 20.51
C ARG A 341 -9.70 13.75 19.85
N ARG A 342 -9.83 13.70 18.51
CA ARG A 342 -10.47 14.77 17.73
C ARG A 342 -11.95 14.88 18.08
N LEU A 343 -12.69 13.77 18.17
CA LEU A 343 -14.08 13.78 18.63
C LEU A 343 -14.22 14.46 20.02
N ASN A 344 -13.40 14.06 20.98
CA ASN A 344 -13.44 14.64 22.32
C ASN A 344 -13.18 16.17 22.32
N MET A 345 -12.29 16.61 21.46
CA MET A 345 -12.01 18.04 21.26
C MET A 345 -13.22 18.77 20.70
N LEU A 346 -13.87 18.23 19.67
CA LEU A 346 -15.06 18.84 19.05
C LEU A 346 -16.22 18.91 20.05
N LEU A 347 -16.44 17.88 20.85
CA LEU A 347 -17.45 17.89 21.93
C LEU A 347 -17.16 18.97 22.97
N ALA A 348 -15.89 19.18 23.35
CA ALA A 348 -15.49 20.24 24.28
C ALA A 348 -15.72 21.63 23.67
N VAL A 349 -15.51 21.81 22.37
CA VAL A 349 -15.81 23.07 21.66
C VAL A 349 -17.30 23.34 21.67
N LEU A 350 -18.14 22.36 21.34
CA LEU A 350 -19.61 22.47 21.36
C LEU A 350 -20.11 22.87 22.75
N GLU A 351 -19.57 22.26 23.79
CA GLU A 351 -19.97 22.56 25.15
C GLU A 351 -19.55 23.96 25.58
N LYS A 352 -18.27 24.31 25.38
CA LYS A 352 -17.71 25.56 25.89
C LYS A 352 -18.08 26.80 25.07
N ARG A 353 -18.20 26.65 23.74
CA ARG A 353 -18.39 27.77 22.82
C ARG A 353 -19.83 27.95 22.36
N VAL A 354 -20.53 26.85 22.21
CA VAL A 354 -21.91 26.87 21.69
C VAL A 354 -22.93 26.67 22.81
N GLY A 355 -22.53 26.11 23.96
CA GLY A 355 -23.38 25.99 25.15
C GLY A 355 -24.22 24.70 25.19
N PHE A 356 -23.93 23.72 24.36
CA PHE A 356 -24.58 22.42 24.43
C PHE A 356 -24.12 21.61 25.63
N LYS A 357 -25.06 21.02 26.36
CA LYS A 357 -24.75 20.21 27.57
C LYS A 357 -24.46 18.75 27.17
N LEU A 358 -23.23 18.48 26.74
CA LEU A 358 -22.77 17.16 26.30
C LEU A 358 -22.00 16.39 27.39
N MET A 359 -21.68 17.03 28.52
CA MET A 359 -20.87 16.44 29.58
C MET A 359 -21.48 15.19 30.21
N GLN A 360 -22.81 15.09 30.23
CA GLN A 360 -23.56 13.95 30.77
C GLN A 360 -24.21 13.08 29.68
N LYS A 361 -23.70 13.17 28.46
CA LYS A 361 -24.22 12.45 27.32
C LYS A 361 -23.23 11.40 26.83
N ASP A 362 -23.74 10.20 26.53
CA ASP A 362 -23.02 9.22 25.73
C ASP A 362 -23.02 9.70 24.28
N VAL A 363 -21.89 9.56 23.62
CA VAL A 363 -21.71 9.93 22.21
C VAL A 363 -21.01 8.80 21.47
N PHE A 364 -21.70 8.22 20.51
CA PHE A 364 -21.19 7.21 19.60
C PHE A 364 -21.14 7.80 18.20
N LEU A 365 -19.99 7.71 17.56
CA LEU A 365 -19.73 8.19 16.20
C LEU A 365 -19.32 7.03 15.31
N ASN A 366 -19.89 6.96 14.12
CA ASN A 366 -19.52 5.98 13.11
C ASN A 366 -19.40 6.65 11.75
N ILE A 367 -18.30 6.36 11.04
CA ILE A 367 -18.14 6.72 9.64
C ILE A 367 -18.59 5.52 8.81
N ALA A 368 -19.52 5.74 7.86
CA ALA A 368 -20.05 4.69 7.03
C ALA A 368 -18.95 3.93 6.26
N GLY A 369 -19.21 2.66 5.98
CA GLY A 369 -18.29 1.78 5.25
C GLY A 369 -17.04 1.34 6.03
N GLY A 370 -16.86 1.76 7.30
CA GLY A 370 -15.72 1.40 8.13
C GLY A 370 -14.40 2.03 7.68
N LEU A 371 -14.47 3.05 6.84
CA LEU A 371 -13.30 3.80 6.40
C LEU A 371 -12.73 4.61 7.55
N ARG A 372 -11.42 4.56 7.73
CA ARG A 372 -10.72 5.51 8.60
C ARG A 372 -10.37 6.76 7.82
N VAL A 373 -11.08 7.85 8.06
CA VAL A 373 -10.86 9.14 7.39
C VAL A 373 -10.07 10.06 8.32
N THR A 374 -9.01 10.64 7.78
CA THR A 374 -8.10 11.54 8.53
C THR A 374 -8.26 13.01 8.15
N ASP A 375 -9.14 13.31 7.20
CA ASP A 375 -9.39 14.66 6.72
C ASP A 375 -10.10 15.51 7.77
N LEU A 376 -9.47 16.60 8.17
CA LEU A 376 -10.02 17.57 9.14
C LEU A 376 -11.30 18.29 8.62
N ALA A 377 -11.55 18.24 7.31
CA ALA A 377 -12.79 18.77 6.72
C ALA A 377 -14.05 18.08 7.25
N MET A 378 -13.91 16.87 7.82
CA MET A 378 -15.03 16.15 8.42
C MET A 378 -15.51 16.74 9.76
N ASP A 379 -14.76 17.62 10.41
CA ASP A 379 -15.16 18.16 11.71
C ASP A 379 -16.57 18.77 11.68
N LEU A 380 -16.88 19.49 10.61
CA LEU A 380 -18.19 20.13 10.48
C LEU A 380 -19.34 19.13 10.39
N SER A 381 -19.19 18.04 9.63
CA SER A 381 -20.20 16.99 9.55
C SER A 381 -20.32 16.21 10.86
N VAL A 382 -19.20 15.96 11.55
CA VAL A 382 -19.21 15.32 12.88
C VAL A 382 -20.00 16.17 13.87
N ILE A 383 -19.76 17.48 13.91
CA ILE A 383 -20.51 18.41 14.74
C ILE A 383 -22.00 18.41 14.36
N ALA A 384 -22.30 18.49 13.07
CA ALA A 384 -23.67 18.50 12.58
C ALA A 384 -24.44 17.20 12.94
N ALA A 385 -23.82 16.05 12.77
CA ALA A 385 -24.40 14.76 13.15
C ALA A 385 -24.65 14.67 14.66
N VAL A 386 -23.67 15.09 15.49
CA VAL A 386 -23.82 15.12 16.96
C VAL A 386 -24.94 16.06 17.37
N LEU A 387 -25.04 17.24 16.80
CA LEU A 387 -26.12 18.20 17.10
C LEU A 387 -27.47 17.69 16.64
N SER A 388 -27.57 17.18 15.42
CA SER A 388 -28.77 16.57 14.87
C SER A 388 -29.30 15.48 15.80
N SER A 389 -28.46 14.54 16.23
CA SER A 389 -28.85 13.50 17.20
C SER A 389 -29.21 14.07 18.57
N ASN A 390 -28.50 15.09 19.06
CA ASN A 390 -28.78 15.65 20.39
C ASN A 390 -30.12 16.39 20.48
N VAL A 391 -30.58 17.03 19.37
CA VAL A 391 -31.85 17.74 19.29
C VAL A 391 -32.96 16.92 18.63
N ASP A 392 -32.62 15.70 18.20
CA ASP A 392 -33.51 14.77 17.48
C ASP A 392 -34.17 15.41 16.25
N THR A 393 -33.36 16.06 15.43
CA THR A 393 -33.82 16.74 14.22
C THR A 393 -32.95 16.32 13.05
N ALA A 394 -33.57 15.79 11.98
CA ALA A 394 -32.85 15.38 10.79
C ALA A 394 -32.23 16.58 10.03
N ILE A 395 -31.12 16.35 9.36
CA ILE A 395 -30.57 17.25 8.35
C ILE A 395 -31.29 16.93 7.04
N GLU A 396 -31.73 17.97 6.33
CA GLU A 396 -32.41 17.79 5.05
C GLU A 396 -31.53 17.05 4.02
N ALA A 397 -32.15 16.22 3.22
CA ALA A 397 -31.50 15.55 2.10
C ALA A 397 -30.89 16.56 1.10
N GLY A 398 -29.84 16.14 0.41
CA GLY A 398 -29.14 17.00 -0.56
C GLY A 398 -28.18 18.03 0.05
N TRP A 399 -27.98 18.00 1.36
CA TRP A 399 -26.98 18.84 2.04
C TRP A 399 -25.72 18.02 2.34
N CYS A 400 -24.58 18.55 1.97
CA CYS A 400 -23.28 18.06 2.43
C CYS A 400 -22.45 19.21 3.00
N MET A 401 -21.35 18.88 3.66
CA MET A 401 -20.56 19.92 4.32
C MET A 401 -19.08 19.55 4.42
N CYS A 402 -18.22 20.57 4.51
CA CYS A 402 -16.81 20.40 4.82
C CYS A 402 -16.26 21.64 5.53
N GLY A 403 -15.44 21.42 6.56
CA GLY A 403 -14.80 22.50 7.30
C GLY A 403 -14.05 21.96 8.50
N GLU A 404 -12.85 22.48 8.74
CA GLU A 404 -12.10 22.23 9.97
C GLU A 404 -12.63 23.11 11.09
N VAL A 405 -12.77 22.58 12.29
CA VAL A 405 -13.24 23.35 13.46
C VAL A 405 -12.09 23.57 14.44
N GLY A 406 -11.77 24.84 14.68
CA GLY A 406 -10.76 25.23 15.65
C GLY A 406 -11.26 25.27 17.09
N LEU A 407 -10.34 25.35 18.06
CA LEU A 407 -10.65 25.37 19.49
C LEU A 407 -11.45 26.61 19.95
N SER A 408 -11.43 27.68 19.18
CA SER A 408 -12.23 28.89 19.41
C SER A 408 -13.66 28.76 18.89
N GLY A 409 -13.97 27.67 18.16
CA GLY A 409 -15.26 27.42 17.51
C GLY A 409 -15.35 28.02 16.10
N GLU A 410 -14.25 28.56 15.57
CA GLU A 410 -14.18 29.03 14.19
C GLU A 410 -14.16 27.87 13.20
N VAL A 411 -14.81 28.05 12.05
CA VAL A 411 -14.72 27.13 10.92
C VAL A 411 -13.63 27.61 9.97
N ARG A 412 -12.61 26.80 9.77
CA ARG A 412 -11.42 27.09 8.97
C ARG A 412 -11.53 26.54 7.57
N PRO A 413 -10.87 27.21 6.59
CA PRO A 413 -10.82 26.71 5.23
C PRO A 413 -10.10 25.36 5.16
N VAL A 414 -10.55 24.53 4.23
CA VAL A 414 -9.99 23.22 3.93
C VAL A 414 -9.38 23.20 2.55
N SER A 415 -8.45 22.30 2.32
CA SER A 415 -7.77 22.19 1.03
C SER A 415 -8.71 21.66 -0.06
N ARG A 416 -8.42 22.01 -1.32
CA ARG A 416 -9.06 21.45 -2.53
C ARG A 416 -10.59 21.60 -2.55
N ILE A 417 -11.08 22.74 -2.12
CA ILE A 417 -12.52 22.97 -1.97
C ILE A 417 -13.28 22.81 -3.29
N GLU A 418 -12.68 23.21 -4.43
CA GLU A 418 -13.27 23.07 -5.75
C GLU A 418 -13.53 21.61 -6.11
N GLN A 419 -12.59 20.70 -5.79
CA GLN A 419 -12.76 19.28 -6.01
C GLN A 419 -13.87 18.68 -5.13
N ARG A 420 -14.02 19.18 -3.90
CA ARG A 420 -15.08 18.75 -2.98
C ARG A 420 -16.46 19.18 -3.50
N ILE A 421 -16.57 20.38 -4.02
CA ILE A 421 -17.80 20.89 -4.61
C ILE A 421 -18.15 20.10 -5.87
N ALA A 422 -17.18 19.90 -6.77
CA ALA A 422 -17.40 19.17 -8.01
C ALA A 422 -17.87 17.72 -7.75
N GLU A 423 -17.33 17.06 -6.72
CA GLU A 423 -17.78 15.69 -6.36
C GLU A 423 -19.21 15.72 -5.76
N ALA A 424 -19.53 16.72 -4.93
CA ALA A 424 -20.87 16.88 -4.39
C ALA A 424 -21.91 17.14 -5.50
N GLU A 425 -21.59 18.00 -6.46
CA GLU A 425 -22.44 18.32 -7.61
C GLU A 425 -22.66 17.07 -8.50
N LYS A 426 -21.58 16.36 -8.81
CA LYS A 426 -21.62 15.10 -9.59
C LYS A 426 -22.57 14.06 -8.99
N LEU A 427 -22.68 14.01 -7.66
CA LEU A 427 -23.53 13.09 -6.91
C LEU A 427 -24.94 13.66 -6.62
N GLY A 428 -25.28 14.82 -7.21
CA GLY A 428 -26.61 15.39 -7.13
C GLY A 428 -26.94 16.16 -5.84
N PHE A 429 -25.92 16.48 -5.01
CA PHE A 429 -26.13 17.32 -3.84
C PHE A 429 -26.41 18.76 -4.27
N GLN A 430 -27.46 19.36 -3.69
CA GLN A 430 -27.94 20.69 -4.06
C GLN A 430 -27.29 21.80 -3.21
N HIS A 431 -26.80 21.43 -2.02
CA HIS A 431 -26.24 22.37 -1.07
C HIS A 431 -24.95 21.84 -0.46
N ILE A 432 -23.94 22.69 -0.38
CA ILE A 432 -22.70 22.41 0.33
C ILE A 432 -22.37 23.53 1.33
N ILE A 433 -22.20 23.18 2.60
CA ILE A 433 -21.76 24.13 3.63
C ILE A 433 -20.24 24.14 3.66
N ILE A 434 -19.64 25.32 3.48
CA ILE A 434 -18.21 25.56 3.40
C ILE A 434 -17.81 26.75 4.27
N PRO A 435 -16.52 26.88 4.66
CA PRO A 435 -16.04 28.03 5.42
C PRO A 435 -16.17 29.33 4.65
N LYS A 436 -16.66 30.38 5.29
CA LYS A 436 -16.87 31.71 4.70
C LYS A 436 -15.59 32.37 4.17
N SER A 437 -14.42 32.03 4.71
CA SER A 437 -13.13 32.60 4.35
C SER A 437 -12.56 32.14 3.00
N VAL A 438 -13.27 31.27 2.27
CA VAL A 438 -12.85 30.84 0.95
C VAL A 438 -13.30 31.87 -0.10
N SER A 439 -12.35 32.58 -0.67
CA SER A 439 -12.59 33.49 -1.79
C SER A 439 -12.70 32.68 -3.08
N TYR A 440 -13.90 32.57 -3.63
CA TYR A 440 -14.12 31.97 -4.96
C TYR A 440 -14.01 33.04 -6.03
N THR A 441 -13.20 32.78 -7.04
CA THR A 441 -13.09 33.64 -8.21
C THR A 441 -14.17 33.38 -9.26
N HIS A 442 -14.75 32.18 -9.31
CA HIS A 442 -15.81 31.80 -10.23
C HIS A 442 -16.62 30.59 -9.71
N LEU A 443 -17.75 30.83 -9.06
CA LEU A 443 -18.84 29.88 -8.95
C LEU A 443 -20.12 30.55 -9.46
N THR A 444 -20.38 30.39 -10.73
CA THR A 444 -21.75 30.50 -11.25
C THR A 444 -22.38 29.14 -11.15
N LEU A 445 -23.09 28.88 -10.06
CA LEU A 445 -24.12 27.84 -10.06
C LEU A 445 -25.25 28.33 -10.96
N PRO A 446 -25.80 27.46 -11.81
CA PRO A 446 -26.91 27.82 -12.68
C PRO A 446 -28.17 28.18 -11.90
#